data_7d3beca6ad6e2cf2ed772ef355d6955f
#
_entry.id   7d3beca6ad6e2cf2ed772ef355d6955f
#
_cell.length_a   1.000
_cell.length_b   1.000
_cell.length_c   1.000
_cell.angle_alpha   90.00
_cell.angle_beta   90.00
_cell.angle_gamma   90.00
#
_symmetry.space_group_name_H-M   'P 1'
#
loop_
_entity.id
_entity.type
_entity.pdbx_description
1 polymer ?
#
loop_
_entity_poly.entity_id
_entity_poly.type
_entity_poly.pdbx_seq_one_letter_code
_entity_poly.pdbx_strand_id
1 'polypeptide(L)'
;VQAEFEALPDTPYLVEVTWENVGDLIPEDAGPGRGVNLDLHVVLRDAQSGWLGPNDCHADQQSCAESRAIMASSSFAGERPEAVVVKDELADFDVGVHLANPFGFPGARATVRVFADGVLVEEANRLLVTANEFWWVGRWQASNQSWTEVDSVFDGVPR
;
A
#
# COMPACT_ATOMS: atom_id res chain seq x y z
N VAL A 1 -13.08 -3.13 12.91
CA VAL A 1 -12.03 -3.75 13.73
C VAL A 1 -10.71 -3.38 13.10
N GLN A 2 -9.94 -2.49 13.74
CA GLN A 2 -8.55 -2.25 13.37
C GLN A 2 -7.76 -3.54 13.66
N ALA A 3 -7.42 -4.29 12.63
CA ALA A 3 -6.35 -5.27 12.76
C ALA A 3 -5.04 -4.49 12.78
N GLU A 4 -4.53 -4.19 13.97
CA GLU A 4 -3.16 -3.75 14.11
C GLU A 4 -2.27 -4.96 13.77
N PHE A 5 -1.54 -4.88 12.68
CA PHE A 5 -0.37 -5.73 12.53
C PHE A 5 0.61 -5.30 13.62
N GLU A 6 0.84 -6.17 14.60
CA GLU A 6 2.04 -6.03 15.42
C GLU A 6 3.23 -6.05 14.47
N ALA A 7 4.04 -4.99 14.50
CA ALA A 7 5.27 -4.93 13.72
C ALA A 7 6.02 -6.24 13.95
N LEU A 8 6.21 -7.01 12.87
CA LEU A 8 6.92 -8.29 12.97
C LEU A 8 8.33 -7.98 13.48
N PRO A 9 8.76 -8.56 14.62
CA PRO A 9 10.11 -8.40 15.08
C PRO A 9 11.08 -8.86 13.99
N ASP A 10 12.16 -8.13 13.79
CA ASP A 10 13.22 -8.39 12.80
C ASP A 10 12.90 -8.07 11.33
N THR A 11 11.85 -7.30 11.07
CA THR A 11 11.55 -6.80 9.70
C THR A 11 12.03 -5.36 9.57
N PRO A 12 12.99 -5.05 8.67
CA PRO A 12 13.48 -3.68 8.50
C PRO A 12 12.36 -2.69 8.19
N TYR A 13 11.49 -3.02 7.22
CA TYR A 13 10.38 -2.15 6.87
C TYR A 13 9.09 -2.94 6.67
N LEU A 14 7.99 -2.35 7.12
CA LEU A 14 6.62 -2.78 6.84
C LEU A 14 5.85 -1.60 6.28
N VAL A 15 5.18 -1.80 5.17
CA VAL A 15 4.23 -0.84 4.58
C VAL A 15 2.86 -1.49 4.58
N GLU A 16 1.87 -0.80 5.14
CA GLU A 16 0.49 -1.28 5.12
C GLU A 16 -0.48 -0.21 4.59
N VAL A 17 -1.56 -0.65 3.97
CA VAL A 17 -2.73 0.15 3.67
C VAL A 17 -3.97 -0.46 4.27
N THR A 18 -4.76 0.36 4.93
CA THR A 18 -6.12 0.07 5.36
C THR A 18 -7.07 1.06 4.71
N TRP A 19 -8.35 0.70 4.57
CA TRP A 19 -9.33 1.63 4.03
C TRP A 19 -10.72 1.41 4.57
N GLU A 20 -11.53 2.46 4.48
CA GLU A 20 -12.95 2.46 4.77
C GLU A 20 -13.71 2.84 3.51
N ASN A 21 -14.75 2.07 3.17
CA ASN A 21 -15.61 2.37 2.03
C ASN A 21 -16.47 3.61 2.35
N VAL A 22 -16.48 4.57 1.42
CA VAL A 22 -17.34 5.74 1.57
C VAL A 22 -18.79 5.35 1.30
N GLY A 23 -19.70 5.83 2.13
CA GLY A 23 -21.14 5.56 1.98
C GLY A 23 -21.58 4.17 2.41
N ASP A 24 -20.69 3.37 2.99
CA ASP A 24 -21.06 2.13 3.66
C ASP A 24 -21.69 2.45 5.03
N LEU A 25 -23.01 2.41 5.06
CA LEU A 25 -23.79 2.70 6.28
C LEU A 25 -23.94 1.47 7.19
N ILE A 26 -23.55 0.28 6.70
CA ILE A 26 -23.71 -0.98 7.41
C ILE A 26 -22.44 -1.85 7.18
N PRO A 27 -21.36 -1.62 7.96
CA PRO A 27 -20.10 -2.38 7.83
C PRO A 27 -20.28 -3.90 7.94
N GLU A 28 -21.36 -4.34 8.58
CA GLU A 28 -21.66 -5.75 8.84
C GLU A 28 -22.24 -6.48 7.61
N ASP A 29 -22.78 -5.76 6.65
CA ASP A 29 -23.32 -6.32 5.40
C ASP A 29 -22.27 -6.45 4.29
N ALA A 30 -21.08 -5.91 4.49
CA ALA A 30 -19.93 -6.10 3.62
C ALA A 30 -19.37 -7.51 3.83
N GLY A 31 -20.04 -8.48 3.27
CA GLY A 31 -19.50 -9.85 3.21
C GLY A 31 -18.22 -9.88 2.38
N PRO A 32 -17.42 -10.97 2.47
CA PRO A 32 -16.19 -11.12 1.71
C PRO A 32 -16.41 -10.80 0.22
N GLY A 33 -15.61 -9.88 -0.33
CA GLY A 33 -15.70 -9.46 -1.73
C GLY A 33 -16.69 -8.33 -2.02
N ARG A 34 -17.22 -7.65 -1.01
CA ARG A 34 -18.08 -6.48 -1.18
C ARG A 34 -17.42 -5.24 -0.57
N GLY A 35 -16.72 -4.50 -1.37
CA GLY A 35 -16.05 -3.26 -0.97
C GLY A 35 -15.16 -2.75 -2.09
N VAL A 36 -14.63 -1.55 -1.90
CA VAL A 36 -13.64 -0.98 -2.81
C VAL A 36 -12.40 -1.86 -2.79
N ASN A 37 -11.87 -2.20 -3.97
CA ASN A 37 -10.56 -2.85 -4.09
C ASN A 37 -9.48 -1.78 -4.23
N LEU A 38 -8.63 -1.67 -3.21
CA LEU A 38 -7.39 -0.91 -3.26
C LEU A 38 -6.21 -1.87 -3.31
N ASP A 39 -5.29 -1.64 -4.22
CA ASP A 39 -4.04 -2.39 -4.33
C ASP A 39 -2.88 -1.53 -3.80
N LEU A 40 -2.14 -2.07 -2.83
CA LEU A 40 -0.89 -1.48 -2.37
C LEU A 40 0.23 -1.80 -3.35
N HIS A 41 1.03 -0.80 -3.67
CA HIS A 41 2.24 -0.90 -4.48
C HIS A 41 3.44 -0.43 -3.68
N VAL A 42 4.50 -1.24 -3.62
CA VAL A 42 5.78 -0.88 -3.03
C VAL A 42 6.89 -1.22 -4.01
N VAL A 43 7.54 -0.20 -4.56
CA VAL A 43 8.58 -0.34 -5.58
C VAL A 43 9.95 -0.10 -4.97
N LEU A 44 10.80 -1.14 -4.94
CA LEU A 44 12.21 -0.97 -4.56
C LEU A 44 12.96 -0.22 -5.66
N ARG A 45 13.68 0.83 -5.25
CA ARG A 45 14.39 1.75 -6.15
C ARG A 45 15.78 1.23 -6.47
N ASP A 46 15.97 0.84 -7.73
CA ASP A 46 17.26 0.55 -8.35
C ASP A 46 17.19 0.86 -9.86
N ALA A 47 18.13 0.38 -10.62
CA ALA A 47 18.21 0.62 -12.08
C ALA A 47 17.00 0.07 -12.87
N GLN A 48 16.21 -0.84 -12.28
CA GLN A 48 15.02 -1.45 -12.88
C GLN A 48 13.73 -0.99 -12.19
N SER A 49 13.79 0.06 -11.39
CA SER A 49 12.64 0.55 -10.64
C SER A 49 11.59 1.19 -11.55
N GLY A 50 10.34 0.85 -11.31
CA GLY A 50 9.17 1.40 -12.00
C GLY A 50 7.91 0.68 -11.52
N TRP A 51 6.81 1.39 -11.54
CA TRP A 51 5.50 0.81 -11.25
C TRP A 51 5.19 -0.30 -12.25
N LEU A 52 4.60 -1.39 -11.78
CA LEU A 52 4.30 -2.61 -12.55
C LEU A 52 5.55 -3.31 -13.12
N GLY A 53 6.74 -2.90 -12.69
CA GLY A 53 7.99 -3.57 -13.03
C GLY A 53 8.34 -4.71 -12.07
N PRO A 54 9.49 -5.39 -12.27
CA PRO A 54 9.89 -6.55 -11.46
C PRO A 54 10.17 -6.21 -9.99
N ASN A 55 10.35 -4.93 -9.67
CA ASN A 55 10.62 -4.45 -8.32
C ASN A 55 9.36 -3.90 -7.60
N ASP A 56 8.19 -3.95 -8.25
CA ASP A 56 6.92 -3.51 -7.68
C ASP A 56 6.20 -4.68 -7.02
N CYS A 57 6.10 -4.65 -5.68
CA CYS A 57 5.25 -5.59 -4.94
C CYS A 57 3.81 -5.09 -4.92
N HIS A 58 2.90 -5.89 -5.42
CA HIS A 58 1.46 -5.65 -5.43
C HIS A 58 0.69 -6.99 -5.49
N ALA A 59 -0.64 -6.95 -5.47
CA ALA A 59 -1.48 -8.14 -5.37
C ALA A 59 -1.17 -9.22 -6.43
N ASP A 60 -0.85 -8.83 -7.66
CA ASP A 60 -0.54 -9.76 -8.76
C ASP A 60 0.94 -10.18 -8.79
N GLN A 61 1.82 -9.50 -8.06
CA GLN A 61 3.25 -9.77 -7.95
C GLN A 61 3.68 -9.77 -6.49
N GLN A 62 3.41 -10.87 -5.80
CA GLN A 62 3.57 -10.97 -4.34
C GLN A 62 5.02 -11.15 -3.87
N SER A 63 5.94 -11.50 -4.77
CA SER A 63 7.38 -11.55 -4.50
C SER A 63 8.11 -10.75 -5.57
N CYS A 64 8.86 -9.75 -5.18
CA CYS A 64 9.43 -8.78 -6.08
C CYS A 64 10.89 -8.48 -5.72
N ALA A 65 11.60 -7.84 -6.65
CA ALA A 65 12.99 -7.46 -6.47
C ALA A 65 13.84 -8.64 -5.97
N GLU A 66 13.73 -9.80 -6.62
CA GLU A 66 14.43 -11.04 -6.25
C GLU A 66 14.15 -11.47 -4.79
N SER A 67 12.89 -11.33 -4.34
CA SER A 67 12.43 -11.64 -2.98
C SER A 67 12.98 -10.72 -1.88
N ARG A 68 13.51 -9.55 -2.23
CA ARG A 68 13.87 -8.51 -1.25
C ARG A 68 12.66 -7.83 -0.62
N ALA A 69 11.50 -7.93 -1.27
CA ALA A 69 10.22 -7.57 -0.70
C ALA A 69 9.17 -8.62 -1.02
N ILE A 70 8.18 -8.77 -0.13
CA ILE A 70 7.08 -9.71 -0.28
C ILE A 70 5.77 -9.09 0.20
N MET A 71 4.67 -9.41 -0.48
CA MET A 71 3.33 -9.10 0.01
C MET A 71 2.98 -10.07 1.14
N ALA A 72 2.87 -9.56 2.35
CA ALA A 72 2.56 -10.34 3.54
C ALA A 72 1.05 -10.55 3.72
N SER A 73 0.23 -9.63 3.20
CA SER A 73 -1.22 -9.70 3.24
C SER A 73 -1.83 -8.99 2.04
N SER A 74 -2.89 -9.57 1.47
CA SER A 74 -3.68 -8.99 0.39
C SER A 74 -5.17 -9.09 0.72
N SER A 75 -5.95 -8.07 0.32
CA SER A 75 -7.39 -7.98 0.57
C SER A 75 -8.12 -7.43 -0.65
N PHE A 76 -9.27 -8.00 -0.99
CA PHE A 76 -10.09 -7.51 -2.11
C PHE A 76 -11.15 -6.48 -1.72
N ALA A 77 -11.44 -6.33 -0.44
CA ALA A 77 -12.58 -5.53 0.01
C ALA A 77 -12.31 -4.77 1.32
N GLY A 78 -11.07 -4.67 1.76
CA GLY A 78 -10.70 -3.93 2.97
C GLY A 78 -11.01 -4.62 4.29
N GLU A 79 -11.39 -5.91 4.27
CA GLU A 79 -11.64 -6.69 5.47
C GLU A 79 -10.39 -6.91 6.33
N ARG A 80 -9.23 -6.70 5.76
CA ARG A 80 -7.92 -6.75 6.42
C ARG A 80 -6.94 -5.83 5.68
N PRO A 81 -5.86 -5.38 6.32
CA PRO A 81 -4.83 -4.58 5.66
C PRO A 81 -4.20 -5.33 4.50
N GLU A 82 -3.81 -4.60 3.45
CA GLU A 82 -2.74 -5.06 2.57
C GLU A 82 -1.41 -4.64 3.14
N ALA A 83 -0.41 -5.49 3.06
CA ALA A 83 0.88 -5.24 3.65
C ALA A 83 2.02 -5.83 2.83
N VAL A 84 3.09 -5.04 2.68
CA VAL A 84 4.36 -5.45 2.07
C VAL A 84 5.47 -5.35 3.09
N VAL A 85 6.23 -6.43 3.23
CA VAL A 85 7.47 -6.49 4.02
C VAL A 85 8.64 -6.26 3.09
N VAL A 86 9.48 -5.26 3.38
CA VAL A 86 10.76 -5.03 2.71
C VAL A 86 11.87 -5.56 3.61
N LYS A 87 12.58 -6.58 3.12
CA LYS A 87 13.64 -7.31 3.87
C LYS A 87 15.02 -6.70 3.73
N ASP A 88 15.20 -5.85 2.72
CA ASP A 88 16.46 -5.18 2.44
C ASP A 88 16.53 -3.88 3.24
N GLU A 89 17.33 -3.84 4.28
CA GLU A 89 17.49 -2.67 5.16
C GLU A 89 18.14 -1.45 4.48
N LEU A 90 18.77 -1.65 3.32
CA LEU A 90 19.41 -0.58 2.55
C LEU A 90 18.53 -0.10 1.39
N ALA A 91 17.33 -0.65 1.23
CA ALA A 91 16.47 -0.32 0.11
C ALA A 91 15.80 1.05 0.26
N ASP A 92 15.93 1.88 -0.76
CA ASP A 92 15.01 2.97 -1.02
C ASP A 92 13.75 2.39 -1.68
N PHE A 93 12.56 2.92 -1.37
CA PHE A 93 11.34 2.47 -2.01
C PHE A 93 10.29 3.57 -2.13
N ASP A 94 9.46 3.44 -3.17
CA ASP A 94 8.26 4.26 -3.36
C ASP A 94 7.02 3.49 -2.91
N VAL A 95 6.03 4.20 -2.39
CA VAL A 95 4.73 3.66 -1.96
C VAL A 95 3.62 4.32 -2.75
N GLY A 96 2.73 3.49 -3.31
CA GLY A 96 1.53 3.92 -4.01
C GLY A 96 0.31 3.08 -3.66
N VAL A 97 -0.86 3.64 -3.91
CA VAL A 97 -2.16 2.96 -3.74
C VAL A 97 -2.98 3.14 -5.00
N HIS A 98 -3.44 2.06 -5.57
CA HIS A 98 -4.28 2.03 -6.76
C HIS A 98 -5.73 1.69 -6.40
N LEU A 99 -6.68 2.55 -6.77
CA LEU A 99 -8.08 2.21 -6.72
C LEU A 99 -8.43 1.36 -7.93
N ALA A 100 -8.27 0.03 -7.78
CA ALA A 100 -8.43 -0.92 -8.88
C ALA A 100 -9.89 -1.11 -9.27
N ASN A 101 -10.80 -1.16 -8.30
CA ASN A 101 -12.23 -1.28 -8.56
C ASN A 101 -13.07 -0.72 -7.40
N PRO A 102 -13.94 0.27 -7.66
CA PRO A 102 -14.83 0.82 -6.65
C PRO A 102 -16.02 -0.09 -6.30
N PHE A 103 -16.36 -1.10 -7.13
CA PHE A 103 -17.48 -2.04 -6.94
C PHE A 103 -18.81 -1.38 -6.56
N GLY A 104 -19.09 -0.19 -7.12
CA GLY A 104 -20.32 0.56 -6.91
C GLY A 104 -20.31 1.48 -5.68
N PHE A 105 -19.24 1.52 -4.90
CA PHE A 105 -19.07 2.49 -3.84
C PHE A 105 -18.57 3.85 -4.38
N PRO A 106 -18.91 4.97 -3.72
CA PRO A 106 -18.43 6.30 -4.12
C PRO A 106 -16.90 6.49 -3.99
N GLY A 107 -16.22 5.58 -3.31
CA GLY A 107 -14.79 5.63 -3.09
C GLY A 107 -14.37 4.99 -1.78
N ALA A 108 -13.12 5.18 -1.42
CA ALA A 108 -12.53 4.71 -0.17
C ALA A 108 -11.60 5.74 0.45
N ARG A 109 -11.61 5.82 1.77
CA ARG A 109 -10.61 6.58 2.54
C ARG A 109 -9.47 5.64 2.89
N ALA A 110 -8.35 5.80 2.21
CA ALA A 110 -7.14 5.02 2.44
C ALA A 110 -6.29 5.62 3.55
N THR A 111 -5.69 4.76 4.36
CA THR A 111 -4.64 5.10 5.34
C THR A 111 -3.43 4.23 5.06
N VAL A 112 -2.30 4.84 4.72
CA VAL A 112 -1.01 4.18 4.54
C VAL A 112 -0.16 4.42 5.77
N ARG A 113 0.47 3.36 6.28
CA ARG A 113 1.44 3.42 7.37
C ARG A 113 2.74 2.79 6.94
N VAL A 114 3.84 3.44 7.28
CA VAL A 114 5.20 2.94 7.04
C VAL A 114 5.90 2.78 8.37
N PHE A 115 6.43 1.60 8.62
CA PHE A 115 7.20 1.28 9.83
C PHE A 115 8.64 0.97 9.43
N ALA A 116 9.59 1.50 10.20
CA ALA A 116 11.01 1.17 10.14
C ALA A 116 11.44 0.60 11.49
N ASP A 117 12.01 -0.59 11.49
CA ASP A 117 12.42 -1.32 12.71
C ASP A 117 11.31 -1.36 13.79
N GLY A 118 10.07 -1.58 13.36
CA GLY A 118 8.90 -1.64 14.23
C GLY A 118 8.37 -0.28 14.71
N VAL A 119 8.95 0.83 14.29
CA VAL A 119 8.52 2.19 14.66
C VAL A 119 7.76 2.82 13.51
N LEU A 120 6.57 3.37 13.79
CA LEU A 120 5.81 4.14 12.81
C LEU A 120 6.58 5.40 12.44
N VAL A 121 6.96 5.50 11.15
CA VAL A 121 7.73 6.65 10.61
C VAL A 121 6.89 7.55 9.73
N GLU A 122 5.79 7.05 9.19
CA GLU A 122 4.84 7.82 8.38
C GLU A 122 3.42 7.27 8.47
N GLU A 123 2.45 8.18 8.51
CA GLU A 123 1.03 7.88 8.32
C GLU A 123 0.43 8.92 7.38
N ALA A 124 -0.11 8.46 6.24
CA ALA A 124 -0.75 9.30 5.25
C ALA A 124 -2.18 8.84 4.97
N ASN A 125 -3.09 9.80 4.76
CA ASN A 125 -4.51 9.53 4.52
C ASN A 125 -4.96 10.21 3.23
N ARG A 126 -5.78 9.51 2.42
CA ARG A 126 -6.39 10.10 1.25
C ARG A 126 -7.75 9.49 0.93
N LEU A 127 -8.68 10.33 0.44
CA LEU A 127 -9.92 9.89 -0.16
C LEU A 127 -9.68 9.64 -1.66
N LEU A 128 -9.89 8.40 -2.12
CA LEU A 128 -9.85 7.99 -3.52
C LEU A 128 -11.28 7.76 -4.01
N VAL A 129 -11.68 8.42 -5.08
CA VAL A 129 -13.08 8.45 -5.54
C VAL A 129 -13.27 8.06 -7.00
N THR A 130 -12.23 8.15 -7.82
CA THR A 130 -12.32 7.85 -9.25
C THR A 130 -11.73 6.47 -9.52
N ALA A 131 -12.48 5.63 -10.23
CA ALA A 131 -11.97 4.35 -10.68
C ALA A 131 -10.65 4.52 -11.44
N ASN A 132 -9.69 3.65 -11.15
CA ASN A 132 -8.33 3.68 -11.71
C ASN A 132 -7.40 4.79 -11.16
N GLU A 133 -7.83 5.60 -10.17
CA GLU A 133 -6.90 6.53 -9.51
C GLU A 133 -5.70 5.80 -8.91
N PHE A 134 -4.51 6.35 -9.15
CA PHE A 134 -3.28 5.92 -8.49
C PHE A 134 -2.73 7.07 -7.65
N TRP A 135 -2.60 6.85 -6.35
CA TRP A 135 -2.01 7.79 -5.41
C TRP A 135 -0.57 7.41 -5.09
N TRP A 136 0.40 8.20 -5.59
CA TRP A 136 1.79 8.08 -5.17
C TRP A 136 1.96 8.79 -3.83
N VAL A 137 2.06 8.01 -2.76
CA VAL A 137 2.09 8.48 -1.38
C VAL A 137 3.40 9.19 -1.06
N GLY A 138 4.51 8.53 -1.33
CA GLY A 138 5.83 9.07 -1.01
C GLY A 138 6.96 8.07 -1.22
N ARG A 139 8.13 8.46 -0.72
CA ARG A 139 9.38 7.73 -0.86
C ARG A 139 10.13 7.62 0.45
N TRP A 140 10.58 6.41 0.77
CA TRP A 140 11.56 6.15 1.81
C TRP A 140 12.97 6.17 1.26
N GLN A 141 13.90 6.80 2.01
CA GLN A 141 15.33 6.81 1.73
C GLN A 141 16.09 6.18 2.91
N ALA A 142 16.67 4.99 2.68
CA ALA A 142 17.34 4.23 3.74
C ALA A 142 18.64 4.90 4.21
N SER A 143 19.35 5.58 3.30
CA SER A 143 20.65 6.20 3.60
C SER A 143 20.60 7.27 4.70
N ASN A 144 19.48 7.98 4.81
CA ASN A 144 19.25 9.04 5.81
C ASN A 144 18.02 8.76 6.68
N GLN A 145 17.40 7.59 6.52
CA GLN A 145 16.20 7.16 7.26
C GLN A 145 15.10 8.23 7.25
N SER A 146 14.78 8.74 6.08
CA SER A 146 13.80 9.79 5.89
C SER A 146 12.70 9.41 4.91
N TRP A 147 11.52 9.94 5.17
CA TRP A 147 10.38 9.92 4.28
C TRP A 147 10.26 11.24 3.53
N THR A 148 9.96 11.16 2.25
CA THR A 148 9.60 12.30 1.41
C THR A 148 8.18 12.11 0.91
N GLU A 149 7.26 12.97 1.34
CA GLU A 149 5.90 13.00 0.84
C GLU A 149 5.89 13.42 -0.63
N VAL A 150 5.12 12.70 -1.47
CA VAL A 150 4.88 13.05 -2.88
C VAL A 150 3.43 13.53 -3.06
N ASP A 151 2.49 12.82 -2.51
CA ASP A 151 1.04 13.12 -2.49
C ASP A 151 0.46 13.50 -3.86
N SER A 152 0.83 12.77 -4.89
CA SER A 152 0.39 13.01 -6.27
C SER A 152 -0.59 11.93 -6.73
N VAL A 153 -1.61 12.34 -7.50
CA VAL A 153 -2.63 11.45 -8.06
C VAL A 153 -2.55 11.42 -9.58
N PHE A 154 -2.66 10.20 -10.13
CA PHE A 154 -2.60 9.91 -11.55
C PHE A 154 -3.85 9.14 -11.97
N ASP A 155 -4.21 9.25 -13.25
CA ASP A 155 -5.19 8.39 -13.89
C ASP A 155 -4.49 7.10 -14.33
N GLY A 156 -4.60 6.07 -13.51
CA GLY A 156 -3.90 4.80 -13.65
C GLY A 156 -2.49 4.77 -13.05
N VAL A 157 -1.96 3.56 -12.93
CA VAL A 157 -0.59 3.35 -12.44
C VAL A 157 0.40 3.96 -13.44
N PRO A 158 1.29 4.87 -13.02
CA PRO A 158 2.25 5.51 -13.93
C PRO A 158 3.21 4.47 -14.53
N ARG A 159 3.57 4.66 -15.80
CA ARG A 159 4.51 3.80 -16.52
C ARG A 159 5.86 4.47 -16.69
#